data_ed420f9c716c134016993637f8feab30
#
_entry.id   ed420f9c716c134016993637f8feab30
#
_cell.length_a   1.000
_cell.length_b   1.000
_cell.length_c   1.000
_cell.angle_alpha   90.00
_cell.angle_beta   90.00
_cell.angle_gamma   90.00
#
_symmetry.space_group_name_H-M   'P 1'
#
loop_
_entity.id
_entity.type
_entity.pdbx_description
1 polymer ?
#
loop_
_entity_poly.entity_id
_entity_poly.type
_entity_poly.pdbx_seq_one_letter_code
_entity_poly.pdbx_strand_id
1 'polypeptide(L)'
;IAMLSFRDRAWVDEALDSVLAQTVPCQLLISNDASGDGTFQRLRERLQDYVGPHRIDLLVEQPRNMGVVGHCNAVLPHASGEIVVMMAGDDVSAPDRVERLLHAYARYPQTMAIGTDFVSVDADDHPVGIDFRTRLLHFDLSTLARVHGFDTLLGAALSFRREVFQRFGPLRGTVEDNALTLRACLLGDCRNLPEKLVRYRQHAGSVSHGVFARGTGDRRILQRARYRRTAAFLAGTAEDFAHCLAQSPEMCARDRLDADRVLHKYSTVAAMRMALTDGQFRERLAVLHRAMSQPGVRRRGLEYATKLWRRY
;
A
#
# COMPACT_ATOMS: atom_id res chain seq x y z
N ILE A 1 4.40 -9.24 13.31
CA ILE A 1 5.02 -8.27 12.38
C ILE A 1 5.45 -9.04 11.14
N ALA A 2 5.11 -8.53 9.95
CA ALA A 2 5.60 -9.01 8.67
C ALA A 2 6.66 -8.01 8.15
N MET A 3 7.94 -8.33 8.30
CA MET A 3 9.07 -7.53 7.83
C MET A 3 9.49 -8.05 6.45
N LEU A 4 9.31 -7.21 5.44
CA LEU A 4 9.62 -7.51 4.04
C LEU A 4 10.80 -6.64 3.59
N SER A 5 11.83 -7.27 3.03
CA SER A 5 13.04 -6.57 2.59
C SER A 5 13.39 -6.88 1.14
N PHE A 6 13.92 -5.87 0.44
CA PHE A 6 14.48 -6.02 -0.90
C PHE A 6 15.53 -4.96 -1.20
N ARG A 7 16.81 -5.37 -1.24
CA ARG A 7 17.97 -4.49 -1.46
C ARG A 7 18.16 -3.43 -0.38
N ASP A 8 17.94 -3.82 0.88
CA ASP A 8 17.97 -2.94 2.03
C ASP A 8 19.25 -3.09 2.85
N ARG A 9 20.33 -3.60 2.25
CA ARG A 9 21.59 -3.91 2.96
C ARG A 9 22.13 -2.75 3.80
N ALA A 10 21.90 -1.51 3.36
CA ALA A 10 22.36 -0.31 4.05
C ALA A 10 21.53 -0.01 5.33
N TRP A 11 20.26 -0.43 5.40
CA TRP A 11 19.32 0.00 6.45
C TRP A 11 18.71 -1.16 7.23
N VAL A 12 18.88 -2.40 6.77
CA VAL A 12 18.22 -3.58 7.35
C VAL A 12 18.56 -3.84 8.81
N ASP A 13 19.74 -3.43 9.26
CA ASP A 13 20.15 -3.55 10.66
C ASP A 13 19.29 -2.65 11.56
N GLU A 14 19.12 -1.39 11.18
CA GLU A 14 18.31 -0.43 11.93
C GLU A 14 16.82 -0.83 11.90
N ALA A 15 16.33 -1.26 10.74
CA ALA A 15 14.97 -1.77 10.59
C ALA A 15 14.71 -2.97 11.51
N LEU A 16 15.61 -3.95 11.51
CA LEU A 16 15.53 -5.12 12.38
C LEU A 16 15.57 -4.73 13.86
N ASP A 17 16.51 -3.85 14.25
CA ASP A 17 16.61 -3.38 15.63
C ASP A 17 15.31 -2.73 16.11
N SER A 18 14.63 -1.97 15.24
CA SER A 18 13.34 -1.35 15.57
C SER A 18 12.21 -2.36 15.73
N VAL A 19 12.27 -3.48 15.01
CA VAL A 19 11.31 -4.61 15.17
C VAL A 19 11.59 -5.36 16.47
N LEU A 20 12.85 -5.61 16.80
CA LEU A 20 13.26 -6.32 18.02
C LEU A 20 13.07 -5.46 19.28
N ALA A 21 12.96 -4.14 19.14
CA ALA A 21 12.72 -3.21 20.24
C ALA A 21 11.23 -3.00 20.58
N GLN A 22 10.30 -3.69 19.92
CA GLN A 22 8.88 -3.53 20.23
C GLN A 22 8.56 -3.92 21.66
N THR A 23 7.74 -3.10 22.35
CA THR A 23 7.44 -3.25 23.79
C THR A 23 6.58 -4.47 24.12
N VAL A 24 5.89 -5.05 23.12
CA VAL A 24 5.04 -6.23 23.29
C VAL A 24 5.58 -7.42 22.52
N PRO A 25 5.51 -8.65 23.06
CA PRO A 25 5.91 -9.85 22.33
C PRO A 25 5.14 -10.03 21.02
N CYS A 26 5.87 -10.31 19.94
CA CYS A 26 5.31 -10.46 18.59
C CYS A 26 5.74 -11.77 17.94
N GLN A 27 4.89 -12.28 17.05
CA GLN A 27 5.31 -13.18 16.00
C GLN A 27 6.08 -12.37 14.95
N LEU A 28 7.26 -12.82 14.54
CA LEU A 28 8.07 -12.21 13.49
C LEU A 28 8.08 -13.09 12.24
N LEU A 29 7.67 -12.52 11.12
CA LEU A 29 7.77 -13.08 9.79
C LEU A 29 8.74 -12.19 9.01
N ILE A 30 9.97 -12.65 8.85
CA ILE A 30 11.06 -11.89 8.24
C ILE A 30 11.40 -12.54 6.91
N SER A 31 11.32 -11.78 5.84
CA SER A 31 11.55 -12.31 4.49
C SER A 31 12.28 -11.32 3.61
N ASN A 32 13.17 -11.86 2.78
CA ASN A 32 13.90 -11.11 1.74
C ASN A 32 13.47 -11.58 0.36
N ASP A 33 13.19 -10.64 -0.56
CA ASP A 33 12.68 -10.91 -1.90
C ASP A 33 13.83 -11.11 -2.92
N ALA A 34 14.76 -12.03 -2.61
CA ALA A 34 15.91 -12.36 -3.46
C ALA A 34 16.76 -11.15 -3.84
N SER A 35 17.22 -10.39 -2.86
CA SER A 35 17.97 -9.14 -3.06
C SER A 35 19.32 -9.29 -3.75
N GLY A 36 20.05 -10.36 -3.44
CA GLY A 36 21.39 -10.62 -3.95
C GLY A 36 22.49 -9.64 -3.52
N ASP A 37 22.20 -8.75 -2.55
CA ASP A 37 23.10 -7.69 -2.08
C ASP A 37 23.66 -7.96 -0.65
N GLY A 38 23.38 -9.15 -0.10
CA GLY A 38 23.76 -9.53 1.27
C GLY A 38 22.75 -9.16 2.35
N THR A 39 21.59 -8.57 2.00
CA THR A 39 20.52 -8.22 2.96
C THR A 39 20.09 -9.46 3.76
N PHE A 40 19.74 -10.58 3.11
CA PHE A 40 19.30 -11.79 3.79
C PHE A 40 20.41 -12.42 4.65
N GLN A 41 21.62 -12.45 4.14
CA GLN A 41 22.78 -12.92 4.92
C GLN A 41 22.88 -12.16 6.24
N ARG A 42 22.74 -10.85 6.19
CA ARG A 42 22.82 -9.98 7.36
C ARG A 42 21.70 -10.25 8.35
N LEU A 43 20.46 -10.40 7.91
CA LEU A 43 19.32 -10.78 8.73
C LEU A 43 19.57 -12.10 9.45
N ARG A 44 20.08 -13.10 8.73
CA ARG A 44 20.40 -14.42 9.27
C ARG A 44 21.49 -14.35 10.33
N GLU A 45 22.58 -13.61 10.10
CA GLU A 45 23.67 -13.40 11.06
C GLU A 45 23.17 -12.74 12.36
N ARG A 46 22.30 -11.72 12.24
CA ARG A 46 21.76 -11.01 13.38
C ARG A 46 20.80 -11.84 14.23
N LEU A 47 20.13 -12.81 13.64
CA LEU A 47 19.06 -13.58 14.27
C LEU A 47 19.47 -15.00 14.67
N GLN A 48 20.65 -15.49 14.29
CA GLN A 48 21.06 -16.88 14.56
C GLN A 48 21.06 -17.23 16.05
N ASP A 49 21.46 -16.29 16.93
CA ASP A 49 21.55 -16.46 18.36
C ASP A 49 20.54 -15.54 19.09
N TYR A 50 19.46 -15.17 18.44
CA TYR A 50 18.49 -14.27 19.03
C TYR A 50 17.83 -14.89 20.25
N VAL A 51 17.95 -14.21 21.39
CA VAL A 51 17.24 -14.51 22.63
C VAL A 51 16.48 -13.25 23.05
N GLY A 52 15.18 -13.28 22.91
CA GLY A 52 14.33 -12.12 23.19
C GLY A 52 12.85 -12.51 23.33
N PRO A 53 11.97 -11.52 23.55
CA PRO A 53 10.56 -11.79 23.81
C PRO A 53 9.77 -12.18 22.53
N HIS A 54 10.33 -11.95 21.34
CA HIS A 54 9.64 -12.20 20.09
C HIS A 54 9.89 -13.62 19.59
N ARG A 55 8.89 -14.17 18.87
CA ARG A 55 8.98 -15.50 18.26
C ARG A 55 9.23 -15.36 16.76
N ILE A 56 10.37 -15.82 16.28
CA ILE A 56 10.69 -15.84 14.86
C ILE A 56 10.08 -17.10 14.25
N ASP A 57 8.97 -16.97 13.55
CA ASP A 57 8.26 -18.09 12.89
C ASP A 57 8.63 -18.24 11.41
N LEU A 58 9.16 -17.20 10.80
CA LEU A 58 9.63 -17.23 9.42
C LEU A 58 10.89 -16.37 9.28
N LEU A 59 11.97 -16.97 8.78
CA LEU A 59 13.17 -16.29 8.31
C LEU A 59 13.59 -16.92 7.00
N VAL A 60 13.27 -16.25 5.86
CA VAL A 60 13.42 -16.85 4.54
C VAL A 60 13.91 -15.85 3.49
N GLU A 61 14.77 -16.31 2.59
CA GLU A 61 15.04 -15.67 1.32
C GLU A 61 14.17 -16.32 0.23
N GLN A 62 13.42 -15.49 -0.51
CA GLN A 62 12.60 -15.99 -1.59
C GLN A 62 13.48 -16.50 -2.75
N PRO A 63 13.04 -17.50 -3.52
CA PRO A 63 13.85 -18.09 -4.59
C PRO A 63 14.09 -17.14 -5.77
N ARG A 64 13.28 -16.10 -5.90
CA ARG A 64 13.38 -15.03 -6.92
C ARG A 64 12.65 -13.79 -6.43
N ASN A 65 12.97 -12.64 -7.02
CA ASN A 65 12.18 -11.43 -6.79
C ASN A 65 10.75 -11.60 -7.34
N MET A 66 9.77 -11.46 -6.48
CA MET A 66 8.34 -11.60 -6.77
C MET A 66 7.61 -10.26 -6.78
N GLY A 67 8.30 -9.18 -6.42
CA GLY A 67 7.70 -7.88 -6.18
C GLY A 67 6.82 -7.86 -4.93
N VAL A 68 6.43 -6.66 -4.48
CA VAL A 68 5.79 -6.48 -3.17
C VAL A 68 4.52 -7.33 -2.98
N VAL A 69 3.66 -7.42 -3.98
CA VAL A 69 2.42 -8.24 -3.91
C VAL A 69 2.73 -9.73 -3.84
N GLY A 70 3.63 -10.23 -4.70
CA GLY A 70 4.05 -11.63 -4.66
C GLY A 70 4.74 -11.97 -3.34
N HIS A 71 5.57 -11.07 -2.82
CA HIS A 71 6.24 -11.21 -1.53
C HIS A 71 5.24 -11.23 -0.36
N CYS A 72 4.27 -10.32 -0.34
CA CYS A 72 3.17 -10.38 0.63
C CYS A 72 2.42 -11.71 0.58
N ASN A 73 2.09 -12.18 -0.62
CA ASN A 73 1.38 -13.45 -0.81
C ASN A 73 2.17 -14.67 -0.32
N ALA A 74 3.50 -14.62 -0.36
CA ALA A 74 4.35 -15.68 0.18
C ALA A 74 4.44 -15.64 1.71
N VAL A 75 4.41 -14.45 2.33
CA VAL A 75 4.66 -14.26 3.77
C VAL A 75 3.39 -14.26 4.61
N LEU A 76 2.34 -13.56 4.17
CA LEU A 76 1.12 -13.36 4.96
C LEU A 76 0.38 -14.65 5.36
N PRO A 77 0.40 -15.76 4.58
CA PRO A 77 -0.19 -17.03 5.01
C PRO A 77 0.42 -17.60 6.30
N HIS A 78 1.64 -17.22 6.67
CA HIS A 78 2.32 -17.66 7.90
C HIS A 78 1.91 -16.84 9.14
N ALA A 79 1.13 -15.78 8.97
CA ALA A 79 0.67 -14.97 10.09
C ALA A 79 -0.35 -15.74 10.93
N SER A 80 -0.09 -15.86 12.24
CA SER A 80 -0.98 -16.50 13.22
C SER A 80 -1.64 -15.50 14.17
N GLY A 81 -1.08 -14.30 14.34
CA GLY A 81 -1.65 -13.23 15.15
C GLY A 81 -2.96 -12.68 14.55
N GLU A 82 -3.81 -12.11 15.40
CA GLU A 82 -5.05 -11.46 14.96
C GLU A 82 -4.76 -10.21 14.12
N ILE A 83 -3.74 -9.44 14.51
CA ILE A 83 -3.31 -8.21 13.84
C ILE A 83 -1.98 -8.45 13.14
N VAL A 84 -1.91 -8.09 11.87
CA VAL A 84 -0.67 -8.05 11.09
C VAL A 84 -0.18 -6.62 11.01
N VAL A 85 1.09 -6.40 11.36
CA VAL A 85 1.76 -5.09 11.23
C VAL A 85 2.81 -5.21 10.14
N MET A 86 2.66 -4.43 9.08
CA MET A 86 3.61 -4.39 7.97
C MET A 86 4.86 -3.59 8.35
N MET A 87 6.00 -4.03 7.88
CA MET A 87 7.29 -3.37 8.06
C MET A 87 8.16 -3.57 6.82
N ALA A 88 8.77 -2.51 6.35
CA ALA A 88 9.75 -2.58 5.27
C ALA A 88 11.18 -2.68 5.83
N GLY A 89 12.09 -3.25 5.06
CA GLY A 89 13.48 -3.46 5.47
C GLY A 89 14.36 -2.20 5.46
N ASP A 90 13.82 -1.06 5.02
CA ASP A 90 14.46 0.24 4.94
C ASP A 90 13.86 1.28 5.91
N ASP A 91 12.77 0.94 6.62
CA ASP A 91 12.05 1.82 7.53
C ASP A 91 12.39 1.53 9.01
N VAL A 92 11.96 2.42 9.91
CA VAL A 92 12.15 2.26 11.35
C VAL A 92 10.84 2.45 12.09
N SER A 93 10.45 1.47 12.90
CA SER A 93 9.28 1.51 13.78
C SER A 93 9.59 2.19 15.11
N ALA A 94 8.65 3.00 15.63
CA ALA A 94 8.71 3.42 17.02
C ALA A 94 8.59 2.18 17.94
N PRO A 95 9.29 2.14 19.09
CA PRO A 95 9.31 0.95 19.97
C PRO A 95 7.92 0.56 20.50
N ASP A 96 7.02 1.52 20.65
CA ASP A 96 5.64 1.33 21.15
C ASP A 96 4.59 1.24 20.03
N ARG A 97 5.01 1.12 18.75
CA ARG A 97 4.08 1.11 17.61
C ARG A 97 3.05 -0.02 17.73
N VAL A 98 3.49 -1.24 17.98
CA VAL A 98 2.58 -2.40 18.07
C VAL A 98 1.63 -2.25 19.25
N GLU A 99 2.11 -1.82 20.41
CA GLU A 99 1.28 -1.59 21.59
C GLU A 99 0.16 -0.54 21.31
N ARG A 100 0.51 0.59 20.69
CA ARG A 100 -0.46 1.63 20.31
C ARG A 100 -1.48 1.13 19.30
N LEU A 101 -1.05 0.33 18.32
CA LEU A 101 -1.96 -0.29 17.37
C LEU A 101 -2.93 -1.24 18.06
N LEU A 102 -2.46 -2.10 18.99
CA LEU A 102 -3.33 -3.01 19.74
C LEU A 102 -4.35 -2.25 20.58
N HIS A 103 -3.95 -1.16 21.27
CA HIS A 103 -4.88 -0.29 21.99
C HIS A 103 -5.93 0.33 21.06
N ALA A 104 -5.53 0.75 19.86
CA ALA A 104 -6.46 1.30 18.89
C ALA A 104 -7.46 0.25 18.37
N TYR A 105 -7.02 -0.97 18.06
CA TYR A 105 -7.92 -2.05 17.66
C TYR A 105 -8.90 -2.46 18.78
N ALA A 106 -8.45 -2.44 20.04
CA ALA A 106 -9.33 -2.69 21.19
C ALA A 106 -10.39 -1.57 21.33
N ARG A 107 -10.00 -0.33 21.11
CA ARG A 107 -10.92 0.83 21.16
C ARG A 107 -11.91 0.87 19.99
N TYR A 108 -11.50 0.37 18.83
CA TYR A 108 -12.28 0.42 17.59
C TYR A 108 -12.46 -1.01 17.02
N PRO A 109 -13.34 -1.82 17.61
CA PRO A 109 -13.44 -3.26 17.26
C PRO A 109 -13.93 -3.52 15.83
N GLN A 110 -14.61 -2.57 15.19
CA GLN A 110 -15.05 -2.67 13.78
C GLN A 110 -13.98 -2.27 12.77
N THR A 111 -12.85 -1.71 13.24
CA THR A 111 -11.77 -1.27 12.34
C THR A 111 -10.97 -2.48 11.86
N MET A 112 -10.86 -2.60 10.54
CA MET A 112 -10.21 -3.73 9.87
C MET A 112 -8.77 -3.40 9.45
N ALA A 113 -8.46 -2.12 9.22
CA ALA A 113 -7.09 -1.67 8.97
C ALA A 113 -6.81 -0.32 9.62
N ILE A 114 -5.60 -0.20 10.18
CA ILE A 114 -5.11 1.03 10.80
C ILE A 114 -3.75 1.39 10.18
N GLY A 115 -3.67 2.63 9.66
CA GLY A 115 -2.41 3.28 9.34
C GLY A 115 -2.00 4.22 10.47
N THR A 116 -0.73 4.62 10.44
CA THR A 116 -0.22 5.68 11.34
C THR A 116 0.39 6.80 10.52
N ASP A 117 0.54 7.97 11.11
CA ASP A 117 1.40 9.01 10.54
C ASP A 117 2.87 8.56 10.61
N PHE A 118 3.71 9.23 9.86
CA PHE A 118 5.13 8.89 9.72
C PHE A 118 5.98 10.17 9.58
N VAL A 119 7.29 10.01 9.75
CA VAL A 119 8.28 11.01 9.39
C VAL A 119 9.00 10.52 8.14
N SER A 120 8.93 11.29 7.06
CA SER A 120 9.72 10.99 5.86
C SER A 120 11.16 11.41 6.05
N VAL A 121 12.10 10.50 5.75
CA VAL A 121 13.54 10.77 5.76
C VAL A 121 14.17 10.37 4.43
N ASP A 122 15.32 10.93 4.09
CA ASP A 122 16.13 10.50 2.94
C ASP A 122 16.99 9.27 3.29
N ALA A 123 17.89 8.89 2.38
CA ALA A 123 18.80 7.76 2.55
C ALA A 123 19.75 7.93 3.75
N ASP A 124 20.06 9.17 4.12
CA ASP A 124 20.99 9.57 5.20
C ASP A 124 20.23 9.97 6.48
N ASP A 125 18.96 9.64 6.58
CA ASP A 125 18.08 9.88 7.73
C ASP A 125 17.71 11.36 8.00
N HIS A 126 17.94 12.27 7.04
CA HIS A 126 17.51 13.64 7.16
C HIS A 126 16.02 13.78 6.83
N PRO A 127 15.24 14.56 7.61
CA PRO A 127 13.84 14.78 7.32
C PRO A 127 13.61 15.42 5.94
N VAL A 128 12.80 14.77 5.11
CA VAL A 128 12.34 15.30 3.83
C VAL A 128 10.88 15.69 3.96
N GLY A 129 10.50 16.93 3.70
CA GLY A 129 9.17 17.47 3.91
C GLY A 129 8.09 16.92 2.98
N ILE A 130 8.14 15.62 2.66
CA ILE A 130 7.16 14.93 1.82
C ILE A 130 6.17 14.23 2.73
N ASP A 131 4.94 14.70 2.73
CA ASP A 131 3.84 14.18 3.51
C ASP A 131 2.85 13.47 2.58
N PHE A 132 2.84 12.14 2.60
CA PHE A 132 1.94 11.29 1.78
C PHE A 132 0.78 10.71 2.60
N ARG A 133 0.46 11.29 3.73
CA ARG A 133 -0.62 10.76 4.56
C ARG A 133 -1.98 10.87 3.89
N THR A 134 -2.86 9.94 4.21
CA THR A 134 -4.29 10.11 3.95
C THR A 134 -4.82 11.28 4.79
N ARG A 135 -5.70 12.08 4.21
CA ARG A 135 -6.38 13.17 4.93
C ARG A 135 -7.54 12.67 5.78
N LEU A 136 -7.95 11.43 5.59
CA LEU A 136 -9.07 10.81 6.28
C LEU A 136 -8.57 10.08 7.52
N LEU A 137 -8.97 10.55 8.69
CA LEU A 137 -8.67 9.87 9.96
C LEU A 137 -9.54 8.64 10.19
N HIS A 138 -10.71 8.60 9.56
CA HIS A 138 -11.64 7.48 9.57
C HIS A 138 -12.39 7.43 8.24
N PHE A 139 -12.48 6.26 7.65
CA PHE A 139 -13.18 6.08 6.37
C PHE A 139 -13.61 4.63 6.16
N ASP A 140 -14.64 4.50 5.34
CA ASP A 140 -15.28 3.27 4.92
C ASP A 140 -15.58 3.32 3.40
N LEU A 141 -16.28 2.32 2.86
CA LEU A 141 -16.72 2.31 1.46
C LEU A 141 -17.53 3.55 1.08
N SER A 142 -18.44 3.97 1.96
CA SER A 142 -19.31 5.12 1.74
C SER A 142 -18.49 6.42 1.62
N THR A 143 -17.49 6.58 2.47
CA THR A 143 -16.55 7.69 2.42
C THR A 143 -15.72 7.65 1.13
N LEU A 144 -15.13 6.51 0.80
CA LEU A 144 -14.33 6.33 -0.41
C LEU A 144 -15.13 6.56 -1.70
N ALA A 145 -16.42 6.19 -1.71
CA ALA A 145 -17.31 6.44 -2.84
C ALA A 145 -17.56 7.93 -3.09
N ARG A 146 -17.56 8.76 -2.04
CA ARG A 146 -17.85 10.19 -2.10
C ARG A 146 -16.63 11.06 -2.35
N VAL A 147 -15.46 10.69 -1.81
CA VAL A 147 -14.25 11.49 -1.99
C VAL A 147 -13.71 11.41 -3.42
N HIS A 148 -13.13 12.51 -3.90
CA HIS A 148 -12.52 12.55 -5.24
C HIS A 148 -11.13 11.91 -5.28
N GLY A 149 -10.50 11.67 -4.12
CA GLY A 149 -9.17 11.09 -3.97
C GLY A 149 -9.15 9.56 -4.11
N PHE A 150 -7.94 9.03 -4.06
CA PHE A 150 -7.65 7.62 -3.81
C PHE A 150 -7.00 7.58 -2.43
N ASP A 151 -7.80 7.81 -1.40
CA ASP A 151 -7.32 7.80 -0.02
C ASP A 151 -7.16 6.34 0.42
N THR A 152 -5.92 5.99 0.79
CA THR A 152 -5.54 4.68 1.27
C THR A 152 -4.51 4.84 2.38
N LEU A 153 -4.30 3.80 3.15
CA LEU A 153 -3.27 3.76 4.18
C LEU A 153 -1.90 3.51 3.50
N LEU A 154 -0.83 4.07 4.06
CA LEU A 154 0.53 3.86 3.55
C LEU A 154 1.04 2.47 3.95
N GLY A 155 1.54 1.68 2.99
CA GLY A 155 2.00 0.31 3.21
C GLY A 155 3.03 0.17 4.35
N ALA A 156 4.04 1.03 4.39
CA ALA A 156 5.05 1.07 5.44
C ALA A 156 4.49 1.32 6.86
N ALA A 157 3.34 2.04 6.94
CA ALA A 157 2.69 2.37 8.21
C ALA A 157 1.40 1.57 8.46
N LEU A 158 1.14 0.55 7.62
CA LEU A 158 -0.10 -0.22 7.62
C LEU A 158 -0.09 -1.33 8.67
N SER A 159 -1.24 -1.51 9.32
CA SER A 159 -1.61 -2.74 10.01
C SER A 159 -3.04 -3.12 9.63
N PHE A 160 -3.38 -4.40 9.76
CA PHE A 160 -4.74 -4.87 9.43
C PHE A 160 -5.08 -6.13 10.22
N ARG A 161 -6.37 -6.37 10.43
CA ARG A 161 -6.82 -7.67 10.96
C ARG A 161 -6.50 -8.76 9.94
N ARG A 162 -5.89 -9.83 10.37
CA ARG A 162 -5.49 -10.96 9.52
C ARG A 162 -6.64 -11.48 8.63
N GLU A 163 -7.87 -11.33 9.10
CA GLU A 163 -9.09 -11.66 8.35
C GLU A 163 -9.16 -10.95 6.99
N VAL A 164 -8.63 -9.73 6.85
CA VAL A 164 -8.59 -8.98 5.58
C VAL A 164 -7.85 -9.76 4.48
N PHE A 165 -6.80 -10.48 4.85
CA PHE A 165 -6.08 -11.34 3.92
C PHE A 165 -6.76 -12.72 3.79
N GLN A 166 -7.15 -13.33 4.91
CA GLN A 166 -7.70 -14.68 4.91
C GLN A 166 -9.02 -14.79 4.15
N ARG A 167 -9.90 -13.79 4.28
CA ARG A 167 -11.24 -13.79 3.66
C ARG A 167 -11.18 -13.80 2.14
N PHE A 168 -10.20 -13.12 1.55
CA PHE A 168 -10.10 -12.93 0.10
C PHE A 168 -8.89 -13.64 -0.53
N GLY A 169 -8.02 -14.22 0.28
CA GLY A 169 -6.83 -14.94 -0.18
C GLY A 169 -5.77 -14.04 -0.81
N PRO A 170 -4.95 -14.58 -1.73
CA PRO A 170 -3.82 -13.85 -2.30
C PRO A 170 -4.19 -12.51 -2.93
N LEU A 171 -3.36 -11.50 -2.69
CA LEU A 171 -3.48 -10.17 -3.28
C LEU A 171 -3.23 -10.24 -4.80
N ARG A 172 -3.90 -9.37 -5.54
CA ARG A 172 -3.74 -9.18 -6.98
C ARG A 172 -3.18 -7.79 -7.28
N GLY A 173 -2.68 -7.60 -8.49
CA GLY A 173 -2.13 -6.30 -8.93
C GLY A 173 -0.66 -6.12 -8.58
N THR A 174 -0.23 -4.89 -8.38
CA THR A 174 1.18 -4.51 -8.27
C THR A 174 1.56 -3.81 -6.97
N VAL A 175 0.58 -3.44 -6.14
CA VAL A 175 0.79 -2.72 -4.87
C VAL A 175 -0.18 -3.25 -3.83
N GLU A 176 0.33 -3.54 -2.65
CA GLU A 176 -0.38 -4.22 -1.56
C GLU A 176 -1.28 -3.29 -0.74
N ASP A 177 -0.84 -2.06 -0.48
CA ASP A 177 -1.47 -1.15 0.48
C ASP A 177 -2.89 -0.73 0.06
N ASN A 178 -3.08 -0.42 -1.21
CA ASN A 178 -4.40 -0.10 -1.74
C ASN A 178 -5.32 -1.32 -1.74
N ALA A 179 -4.80 -2.49 -2.11
CA ALA A 179 -5.57 -3.72 -2.10
C ALA A 179 -6.02 -4.05 -0.67
N LEU A 180 -5.11 -4.05 0.30
CA LEU A 180 -5.42 -4.32 1.71
C LEU A 180 -6.39 -3.27 2.28
N THR A 181 -6.22 -1.98 1.96
CA THR A 181 -7.13 -0.92 2.40
C THR A 181 -8.54 -1.12 1.85
N LEU A 182 -8.69 -1.42 0.55
CA LEU A 182 -10.01 -1.63 -0.04
C LEU A 182 -10.67 -2.91 0.47
N ARG A 183 -9.91 -3.99 0.66
CA ARG A 183 -10.39 -5.22 1.29
C ARG A 183 -10.88 -4.98 2.71
N ALA A 184 -10.15 -4.18 3.50
CA ALA A 184 -10.55 -3.80 4.85
C ALA A 184 -11.89 -3.05 4.84
N CYS A 185 -12.08 -2.13 3.89
CA CYS A 185 -13.35 -1.41 3.74
C CYS A 185 -14.53 -2.29 3.30
N LEU A 186 -14.30 -3.49 2.74
CA LEU A 186 -15.37 -4.47 2.49
C LEU A 186 -15.84 -5.19 3.76
N LEU A 187 -15.00 -5.24 4.79
CA LEU A 187 -15.26 -5.96 6.04
C LEU A 187 -15.62 -5.05 7.22
N GLY A 188 -15.29 -3.77 7.12
CA GLY A 188 -15.52 -2.78 8.16
C GLY A 188 -15.01 -1.40 7.79
N ASP A 189 -14.34 -0.73 8.70
CA ASP A 189 -13.75 0.59 8.46
C ASP A 189 -12.21 0.59 8.52
N CYS A 190 -11.63 1.70 8.08
CA CYS A 190 -10.21 2.00 8.18
C CYS A 190 -9.98 3.29 8.98
N ARG A 191 -8.85 3.35 9.67
CA ARG A 191 -8.43 4.53 10.43
C ARG A 191 -6.99 4.88 10.14
N ASN A 192 -6.66 6.17 10.26
CA ASN A 192 -5.29 6.65 10.34
C ASN A 192 -5.09 7.36 11.68
N LEU A 193 -4.16 6.82 12.49
CA LEU A 193 -3.79 7.46 13.75
C LEU A 193 -2.86 8.63 13.46
N PRO A 194 -3.10 9.83 14.03
CA PRO A 194 -2.26 11.00 13.82
C PRO A 194 -0.96 10.92 14.66
N GLU A 195 -0.40 9.74 14.79
CA GLU A 195 0.79 9.44 15.58
C GLU A 195 1.91 9.00 14.64
N LYS A 196 3.06 9.66 14.71
CA LYS A 196 4.23 9.39 13.87
C LYS A 196 4.99 8.18 14.41
N LEU A 197 4.54 6.98 14.06
CA LEU A 197 5.08 5.72 14.57
C LEU A 197 6.03 5.01 13.59
N VAL A 198 6.28 5.61 12.43
CA VAL A 198 7.21 5.10 11.44
C VAL A 198 8.12 6.21 10.94
N ARG A 199 9.39 5.95 10.85
CA ARG A 199 10.35 6.72 10.09
C ARG A 199 10.47 6.09 8.72
N TYR A 200 9.85 6.74 7.74
CA TYR A 200 9.67 6.25 6.37
C TYR A 200 10.80 6.75 5.48
N ARG A 201 11.61 5.84 4.99
CA ARG A 201 12.80 6.16 4.20
C ARG A 201 12.47 6.28 2.71
N GLN A 202 12.98 7.36 2.09
CA GLN A 202 12.83 7.62 0.68
C GLN A 202 14.18 7.62 -0.01
N HIS A 203 14.41 6.65 -0.87
CA HIS A 203 15.63 6.53 -1.66
C HIS A 203 15.32 6.05 -3.09
N ALA A 204 16.32 6.07 -3.97
CA ALA A 204 16.13 5.76 -5.39
C ALA A 204 15.59 4.33 -5.66
N GLY A 205 15.85 3.39 -4.73
CA GLY A 205 15.38 1.99 -4.82
C GLY A 205 13.99 1.76 -4.24
N SER A 206 13.39 2.72 -3.51
CA SER A 206 12.09 2.51 -2.89
C SER A 206 10.97 2.41 -3.93
N VAL A 207 9.97 1.57 -3.65
CA VAL A 207 8.80 1.36 -4.54
C VAL A 207 8.07 2.67 -4.83
N SER A 208 7.89 3.50 -3.81
CA SER A 208 7.24 4.81 -3.92
C SER A 208 8.02 5.79 -4.80
N HIS A 209 9.36 5.78 -4.72
CA HIS A 209 10.20 6.62 -5.57
C HIS A 209 9.98 6.30 -7.04
N GLY A 210 9.95 5.02 -7.41
CA GLY A 210 9.65 4.58 -8.77
C GLY A 210 8.30 5.05 -9.31
N VAL A 211 7.29 5.24 -8.44
CA VAL A 211 5.93 5.68 -8.83
C VAL A 211 5.81 7.21 -8.85
N PHE A 212 6.42 7.92 -7.90
CA PHE A 212 6.19 9.35 -7.66
C PHE A 212 7.38 10.25 -7.98
N ALA A 213 8.57 9.69 -8.24
CA ALA A 213 9.77 10.47 -8.51
C ALA A 213 9.60 11.48 -9.65
N ARG A 214 10.09 12.69 -9.40
CA ARG A 214 10.32 13.71 -10.42
C ARG A 214 11.70 13.47 -11.00
N GLY A 215 11.81 12.59 -12.02
CA GLY A 215 13.10 12.37 -12.69
C GLY A 215 13.62 13.60 -13.42
N THR A 216 14.93 13.65 -13.66
CA THR A 216 15.58 14.60 -14.58
C THR A 216 15.40 14.09 -16.02
N GLY A 217 15.00 14.95 -16.95
CA GLY A 217 14.81 14.58 -18.37
C GLY A 217 13.60 15.25 -19.03
N ASP A 218 13.25 14.80 -20.24
CA ASP A 218 12.08 15.33 -20.96
C ASP A 218 10.80 15.09 -20.14
N ARG A 219 10.16 16.18 -19.73
CA ARG A 219 8.93 16.18 -18.93
C ARG A 219 7.81 15.34 -19.55
N ARG A 220 7.74 15.24 -20.87
CA ARG A 220 6.72 14.45 -21.58
C ARG A 220 6.98 12.95 -21.40
N ILE A 221 8.23 12.52 -21.56
CA ILE A 221 8.63 11.11 -21.39
C ILE A 221 8.39 10.68 -19.94
N LEU A 222 8.83 11.48 -18.98
CA LEU A 222 8.63 11.22 -17.55
C LEU A 222 7.14 11.17 -17.18
N GLN A 223 6.34 12.09 -17.71
CA GLN A 223 4.89 12.10 -17.46
C GLN A 223 4.19 10.87 -18.06
N ARG A 224 4.57 10.44 -19.27
CA ARG A 224 4.03 9.22 -19.89
C ARG A 224 4.39 7.98 -19.05
N ALA A 225 5.64 7.83 -18.66
CA ALA A 225 6.08 6.73 -17.81
C ALA A 225 5.33 6.70 -16.46
N ARG A 226 5.14 7.87 -15.83
CA ARG A 226 4.33 8.00 -14.61
C ARG A 226 2.87 7.60 -14.82
N TYR A 227 2.25 8.04 -15.91
CA TYR A 227 0.85 7.66 -16.20
C TYR A 227 0.71 6.17 -16.45
N ARG A 228 1.64 5.55 -17.16
CA ARG A 228 1.66 4.10 -17.42
C ARG A 228 1.76 3.30 -16.12
N ARG A 229 2.73 3.64 -15.25
CA ARG A 229 2.88 3.00 -13.94
C ARG A 229 1.65 3.16 -13.05
N THR A 230 1.15 4.39 -12.93
CA THR A 230 -0.03 4.66 -12.10
C THR A 230 -1.33 4.13 -12.70
N ALA A 231 -1.41 3.90 -14.01
CA ALA A 231 -2.53 3.21 -14.65
C ALA A 231 -2.51 1.71 -14.31
N ALA A 232 -1.35 1.06 -14.44
CA ALA A 232 -1.18 -0.34 -14.07
C ALA A 232 -1.51 -0.59 -12.59
N PHE A 233 -1.01 0.29 -11.71
CA PHE A 233 -1.34 0.30 -10.30
C PHE A 233 -2.85 0.36 -10.02
N LEU A 234 -3.56 1.34 -10.60
CA LEU A 234 -5.00 1.49 -10.37
C LEU A 234 -5.81 0.35 -11.00
N ALA A 235 -5.37 -0.16 -12.15
CA ALA A 235 -6.01 -1.31 -12.80
C ALA A 235 -5.88 -2.58 -11.95
N GLY A 236 -4.68 -2.86 -11.43
CA GLY A 236 -4.44 -4.01 -10.56
C GLY A 236 -5.22 -3.92 -9.24
N THR A 237 -5.31 -2.72 -8.65
CA THR A 237 -6.15 -2.48 -7.47
C THR A 237 -7.64 -2.71 -7.79
N ALA A 238 -8.12 -2.25 -8.96
CA ALA A 238 -9.50 -2.48 -9.38
C ALA A 238 -9.78 -3.97 -9.63
N GLU A 239 -8.84 -4.70 -10.19
CA GLU A 239 -8.94 -6.16 -10.40
C GLU A 239 -9.05 -6.91 -9.06
N ASP A 240 -8.18 -6.60 -8.10
CA ASP A 240 -8.21 -7.18 -6.76
C ASP A 240 -9.56 -6.91 -6.09
N PHE A 241 -9.99 -5.64 -6.11
CA PHE A 241 -11.24 -5.23 -5.49
C PHE A 241 -12.47 -5.88 -6.14
N ALA A 242 -12.52 -5.97 -7.48
CA ALA A 242 -13.59 -6.65 -8.19
C ALA A 242 -13.67 -8.14 -7.82
N HIS A 243 -12.51 -8.79 -7.68
CA HIS A 243 -12.44 -10.19 -7.23
C HIS A 243 -13.00 -10.36 -5.82
N CYS A 244 -12.62 -9.50 -4.88
CA CYS A 244 -13.13 -9.51 -3.51
C CYS A 244 -14.63 -9.24 -3.46
N LEU A 245 -15.12 -8.30 -4.27
CA LEU A 245 -16.53 -7.95 -4.35
C LEU A 245 -17.38 -9.09 -4.89
N ALA A 246 -16.86 -9.88 -5.83
CA ALA A 246 -17.54 -11.09 -6.31
C ALA A 246 -17.66 -12.19 -5.23
N GLN A 247 -16.76 -12.18 -4.24
CA GLN A 247 -16.77 -13.10 -3.10
C GLN A 247 -17.61 -12.60 -1.90
N SER A 248 -18.29 -11.46 -2.04
CA SER A 248 -19.11 -10.83 -0.98
C SER A 248 -20.57 -10.71 -1.42
N PRO A 249 -21.27 -11.85 -1.73
CA PRO A 249 -22.67 -11.82 -2.17
C PRO A 249 -23.63 -11.37 -1.07
N GLU A 250 -23.25 -11.52 0.19
CA GLU A 250 -24.02 -11.16 1.39
C GLU A 250 -24.10 -9.65 1.65
N MET A 251 -23.32 -8.85 0.91
CA MET A 251 -23.26 -7.40 1.08
C MET A 251 -24.62 -6.74 0.83
N CYS A 252 -25.03 -5.82 1.70
CA CYS A 252 -26.27 -5.09 1.53
C CYS A 252 -26.26 -4.23 0.25
N ALA A 253 -27.44 -3.90 -0.28
CA ALA A 253 -27.58 -3.17 -1.54
C ALA A 253 -26.89 -1.79 -1.51
N ARG A 254 -26.90 -1.11 -0.35
CA ARG A 254 -26.24 0.19 -0.18
C ARG A 254 -24.72 0.08 -0.30
N ASP A 255 -24.15 -0.87 0.45
CA ASP A 255 -22.69 -1.04 0.46
C ASP A 255 -22.20 -1.56 -0.89
N ARG A 256 -22.99 -2.41 -1.56
CA ARG A 256 -22.75 -2.85 -2.93
C ARG A 256 -22.68 -1.66 -3.89
N LEU A 257 -23.62 -0.72 -3.81
CA LEU A 257 -23.63 0.47 -4.64
C LEU A 257 -22.39 1.34 -4.40
N ASP A 258 -21.97 1.52 -3.16
CA ASP A 258 -20.78 2.30 -2.83
C ASP A 258 -19.50 1.58 -3.27
N ALA A 259 -19.43 0.26 -3.12
CA ALA A 259 -18.33 -0.56 -3.65
C ALA A 259 -18.22 -0.45 -5.19
N ASP A 260 -19.33 -0.54 -5.90
CA ASP A 260 -19.38 -0.38 -7.36
C ASP A 260 -18.91 1.01 -7.80
N ARG A 261 -19.24 2.06 -7.05
CA ARG A 261 -18.73 3.43 -7.29
C ARG A 261 -17.22 3.51 -7.11
N VAL A 262 -16.67 2.89 -6.05
CA VAL A 262 -15.23 2.83 -5.79
C VAL A 262 -14.54 2.07 -6.93
N LEU A 263 -15.01 0.87 -7.27
CA LEU A 263 -14.47 0.06 -8.37
C LEU A 263 -14.45 0.84 -9.69
N HIS A 264 -15.57 1.49 -9.99
CA HIS A 264 -15.74 2.26 -11.21
C HIS A 264 -14.78 3.48 -11.27
N LYS A 265 -14.55 4.14 -10.12
CA LYS A 265 -13.59 5.23 -10.00
C LYS A 265 -12.16 4.78 -10.32
N TYR A 266 -11.70 3.66 -9.73
CA TYR A 266 -10.37 3.10 -9.99
C TYR A 266 -10.20 2.71 -11.46
N SER A 267 -11.15 1.94 -11.99
CA SER A 267 -11.14 1.46 -13.39
C SER A 267 -11.16 2.61 -14.41
N THR A 268 -12.01 3.63 -14.17
CA THR A 268 -12.11 4.79 -15.07
C THR A 268 -10.83 5.62 -15.09
N VAL A 269 -10.22 5.87 -13.91
CA VAL A 269 -8.98 6.67 -13.87
C VAL A 269 -7.79 5.88 -14.42
N ALA A 270 -7.74 4.54 -14.22
CA ALA A 270 -6.78 3.69 -14.90
C ALA A 270 -6.88 3.80 -16.42
N ALA A 271 -8.09 3.64 -16.96
CA ALA A 271 -8.36 3.78 -18.41
C ALA A 271 -7.98 5.17 -18.93
N MET A 272 -8.30 6.24 -18.19
CA MET A 272 -7.92 7.61 -18.56
C MET A 272 -6.39 7.77 -18.67
N ARG A 273 -5.64 7.24 -17.72
CA ARG A 273 -4.18 7.33 -17.73
C ARG A 273 -3.57 6.52 -18.87
N MET A 274 -4.08 5.31 -19.14
CA MET A 274 -3.67 4.50 -20.29
C MET A 274 -3.97 5.21 -21.61
N ALA A 275 -5.17 5.73 -21.80
CA ALA A 275 -5.54 6.46 -23.01
C ALA A 275 -4.68 7.72 -23.25
N LEU A 276 -4.24 8.42 -22.18
CA LEU A 276 -3.30 9.54 -22.28
C LEU A 276 -1.90 9.13 -22.74
N THR A 277 -1.51 7.89 -22.48
CA THR A 277 -0.17 7.40 -22.84
C THR A 277 -0.15 6.79 -24.24
N ASP A 278 -1.05 5.88 -24.50
CA ASP A 278 -0.98 4.95 -25.64
C ASP A 278 -2.25 4.97 -26.52
N GLY A 279 -3.35 5.61 -26.05
CA GLY A 279 -4.64 5.58 -26.74
C GLY A 279 -4.72 6.46 -27.99
N GLN A 280 -5.50 6.00 -28.97
CA GLN A 280 -5.89 6.78 -30.13
C GLN A 280 -6.91 7.87 -29.75
N PHE A 281 -7.12 8.85 -30.63
CA PHE A 281 -8.00 10.00 -30.35
C PHE A 281 -9.44 9.58 -29.96
N ARG A 282 -10.00 8.60 -30.68
CA ARG A 282 -11.35 8.06 -30.39
C ARG A 282 -11.45 7.42 -29.00
N GLU A 283 -10.44 6.66 -28.59
CA GLU A 283 -10.38 6.05 -27.26
C GLU A 283 -10.28 7.11 -26.17
N ARG A 284 -9.50 8.15 -26.41
CA ARG A 284 -9.37 9.29 -25.49
C ARG A 284 -10.71 10.01 -25.29
N LEU A 285 -11.48 10.23 -26.35
CA LEU A 285 -12.81 10.84 -26.26
C LEU A 285 -13.81 9.94 -25.54
N ALA A 286 -13.82 8.64 -25.80
CA ALA A 286 -14.71 7.69 -25.15
C ALA A 286 -14.47 7.63 -23.63
N VAL A 287 -13.21 7.59 -23.21
CA VAL A 287 -12.84 7.58 -21.79
C VAL A 287 -13.15 8.92 -21.11
N LEU A 288 -12.95 10.05 -21.81
CA LEU A 288 -13.35 11.37 -21.33
C LEU A 288 -14.86 11.45 -21.09
N HIS A 289 -15.66 11.02 -22.06
CA HIS A 289 -17.12 11.00 -21.92
C HIS A 289 -17.56 10.18 -20.70
N ARG A 290 -16.99 8.98 -20.51
CA ARG A 290 -17.24 8.14 -19.35
C ARG A 290 -16.87 8.84 -18.03
N ALA A 291 -15.71 9.51 -17.98
CA ALA A 291 -15.27 10.24 -16.79
C ALA A 291 -16.17 11.44 -16.46
N MET A 292 -16.67 12.13 -17.46
CA MET A 292 -17.56 13.30 -17.28
C MET A 292 -18.97 12.91 -16.80
N SER A 293 -19.45 11.71 -17.15
CA SER A 293 -20.75 11.18 -16.71
C SER A 293 -20.74 10.69 -15.25
N GLN A 294 -19.57 10.62 -14.60
CA GLN A 294 -19.43 10.06 -13.26
C GLN A 294 -19.11 11.13 -12.20
N PRO A 295 -19.96 11.35 -11.19
CA PRO A 295 -19.74 12.38 -10.17
C PRO A 295 -18.38 12.26 -9.46
N GLY A 296 -17.96 11.04 -9.07
CA GLY A 296 -16.70 10.79 -8.34
C GLY A 296 -15.43 11.02 -9.16
N VAL A 297 -15.49 11.07 -10.50
CA VAL A 297 -14.33 11.26 -11.39
C VAL A 297 -14.44 12.48 -12.29
N ARG A 298 -15.57 13.19 -12.29
CA ARG A 298 -15.85 14.34 -13.17
C ARG A 298 -14.76 15.41 -13.11
N ARG A 299 -14.29 15.78 -11.92
CA ARG A 299 -13.20 16.76 -11.76
C ARG A 299 -11.91 16.30 -12.46
N ARG A 300 -11.57 15.01 -12.33
CA ARG A 300 -10.41 14.43 -13.04
C ARG A 300 -10.63 14.34 -14.54
N GLY A 301 -11.88 14.12 -14.98
CA GLY A 301 -12.28 14.21 -16.39
C GLY A 301 -12.01 15.58 -16.97
N LEU A 302 -12.31 16.67 -16.25
CA LEU A 302 -11.97 18.04 -16.63
C LEU A 302 -10.48 18.28 -16.73
N GLU A 303 -9.70 17.83 -15.74
CA GLU A 303 -8.23 17.89 -15.78
C GLU A 303 -7.66 17.07 -16.96
N TYR A 304 -8.29 15.96 -17.29
CA TYR A 304 -7.95 15.14 -18.44
C TYR A 304 -8.24 15.87 -19.75
N ALA A 305 -9.43 16.49 -19.88
CA ALA A 305 -9.81 17.28 -21.05
C ALA A 305 -8.79 18.39 -21.32
N THR A 306 -8.39 19.17 -20.29
CA THR A 306 -7.39 20.25 -20.46
C THR A 306 -6.04 19.72 -20.95
N LYS A 307 -5.65 18.51 -20.56
CA LYS A 307 -4.40 17.87 -21.02
C LYS A 307 -4.53 17.31 -22.44
N LEU A 308 -5.71 16.90 -22.84
CA LEU A 308 -6.00 16.45 -24.20
C LEU A 308 -5.84 17.59 -25.21
N TRP A 309 -6.40 18.78 -24.89
CA TRP A 309 -6.32 19.97 -25.76
C TRP A 309 -4.92 20.58 -25.87
N ARG A 310 -4.11 20.46 -24.82
CA ARG A 310 -2.70 20.97 -24.84
C ARG A 310 -1.73 20.12 -25.66
N ARG A 311 -2.18 19.02 -26.25
CA ARG A 311 -1.36 18.07 -27.03
C ARG A 311 -1.60 18.11 -28.53
N TYR A 312 -2.58 18.88 -28.96
CA TYR A 312 -2.85 19.21 -30.37
C TYR A 312 -2.78 20.73 -30.57
#